data_02c432ef16fb1924a116f4e8d79de176
#
_entry.id   02c432ef16fb1924a116f4e8d79de176
#
_cell.length_a   1.000
_cell.length_b   1.000
_cell.length_c   1.000
_cell.angle_alpha   90.00
_cell.angle_beta   90.00
_cell.angle_gamma   90.00
#
_symmetry.space_group_name_H-M   'P 1'
#
loop_
_entity.id
_entity.type
_entity.pdbx_description
1 polymer ?
#
loop_
_entity_poly.entity_id
_entity_poly.type
_entity_poly.pdbx_seq_one_letter_code
_entity_poly.pdbx_strand_id
1 'polypeptide(L)'
;MDIIHNIEEGEPSAADLVLDLLITHPEPHMTVQTLARAGEIMRLSTPSVRVALTRLLGQDRIVKTGRGCYAVQLQGNSVHYEVQHWFEKESRMGQWAGGWLLVHDGDVPRSDKTAWRHHLRALDLNGFRTLAAGLSVRPDNLDGGAEAMRAALARLGLAAGSLVFGGSGFDADAAARMRALWDVQALSAAYRGALKLIEDSNARLPRLAPEAAARETLLVGRTVIRGIVRDPLLPEAIQPGAPRRALIEATRSYQARARELWREVLAG
;
A
#
# COMPACT_ATOMS: atom_id res chain seq x y z
N MET A 1 7.35 -7.92 -13.02
CA MET A 1 8.33 -7.08 -12.30
C MET A 1 7.53 -6.22 -11.34
N ASP A 2 7.55 -6.60 -10.07
CA ASP A 2 6.57 -6.16 -9.08
C ASP A 2 6.75 -4.70 -8.63
N ILE A 3 5.65 -3.94 -8.63
CA ILE A 3 5.59 -2.53 -8.23
C ILE A 3 6.08 -2.30 -6.79
N ILE A 4 5.95 -3.27 -5.92
CA ILE A 4 6.39 -3.16 -4.52
C ILE A 4 7.87 -3.49 -4.35
N HIS A 5 8.49 -4.23 -5.27
CA HIS A 5 9.94 -4.47 -5.24
C HIS A 5 10.76 -3.29 -5.77
N ASN A 6 10.16 -2.43 -6.61
CA ASN A 6 10.82 -1.21 -7.12
C ASN A 6 10.56 0.03 -6.25
N ILE A 7 10.07 -0.18 -5.04
CA ILE A 7 9.85 0.89 -4.09
C ILE A 7 11.00 0.85 -3.04
N GLU A 8 12.21 0.53 -3.45
CA GLU A 8 13.42 0.87 -2.71
C GLU A 8 13.56 2.39 -2.63
N GLU A 9 14.23 2.87 -1.61
CA GLU A 9 14.53 4.28 -1.32
C GLU A 9 15.11 4.96 -2.57
N GLY A 10 14.26 5.58 -3.39
CA GLY A 10 14.67 6.17 -4.65
C GLY A 10 13.56 6.95 -5.34
N GLU A 11 13.95 7.75 -6.32
CA GLU A 11 13.02 8.45 -7.20
C GLU A 11 12.13 7.45 -7.96
N PRO A 12 10.81 7.71 -8.11
CA PRO A 12 9.91 6.82 -8.81
C PRO A 12 10.32 6.68 -10.28
N SER A 13 10.20 5.47 -10.83
CA SER A 13 10.28 5.28 -12.27
C SER A 13 9.11 6.00 -12.96
N ALA A 14 9.20 6.22 -14.29
CA ALA A 14 8.11 6.82 -15.04
C ALA A 14 6.80 6.01 -14.95
N ALA A 15 6.89 4.69 -14.84
CA ALA A 15 5.71 3.84 -14.64
C ALA A 15 5.10 4.00 -13.25
N ASP A 16 5.94 4.11 -12.21
CA ASP A 16 5.47 4.36 -10.85
C ASP A 16 4.80 5.73 -10.75
N LEU A 17 5.42 6.77 -11.30
CA LEU A 17 4.86 8.12 -11.33
C LEU A 17 3.47 8.15 -11.99
N VAL A 18 3.34 7.54 -13.18
CA VAL A 18 2.05 7.48 -13.90
C VAL A 18 0.98 6.83 -13.03
N LEU A 19 1.30 5.73 -12.36
CA LEU A 19 0.35 5.02 -11.52
C LEU A 19 0.01 5.80 -10.25
N ASP A 20 1.01 6.36 -9.57
CA ASP A 20 0.80 7.15 -8.36
C ASP A 20 -0.13 8.34 -8.64
N LEU A 21 0.08 9.04 -9.75
CA LEU A 21 -0.77 10.17 -10.15
C LEU A 21 -2.18 9.72 -10.51
N LEU A 22 -2.34 8.70 -11.35
CA LEU A 22 -3.66 8.20 -11.74
C LEU A 22 -4.47 7.63 -10.57
N ILE A 23 -3.80 7.11 -9.53
CA ILE A 23 -4.45 6.60 -8.32
C ILE A 23 -4.85 7.73 -7.37
N THR A 24 -4.01 8.77 -7.24
CA THR A 24 -4.18 9.82 -6.22
C THR A 24 -4.84 11.09 -6.74
N HIS A 25 -4.93 11.27 -8.06
CA HIS A 25 -5.58 12.43 -8.66
C HIS A 25 -7.09 12.42 -8.39
N PRO A 26 -7.70 13.59 -8.09
CA PRO A 26 -9.15 13.67 -7.82
C PRO A 26 -10.01 13.30 -9.04
N GLU A 27 -9.53 13.56 -10.25
CA GLU A 27 -10.21 13.12 -11.46
C GLU A 27 -9.76 11.70 -11.86
N PRO A 28 -10.69 10.85 -12.33
CA PRO A 28 -10.40 9.45 -12.62
C PRO A 28 -9.52 9.24 -13.86
N HIS A 29 -9.15 10.31 -14.57
CA HIS A 29 -8.33 10.24 -15.79
C HIS A 29 -7.40 11.44 -15.92
N MET A 30 -6.26 11.25 -16.57
CA MET A 30 -5.30 12.30 -16.89
C MET A 30 -4.86 12.22 -18.35
N THR A 31 -4.56 13.40 -18.95
CA THR A 31 -4.03 13.45 -20.31
C THR A 31 -2.55 13.06 -20.37
N VAL A 32 -2.10 12.60 -21.53
CA VAL A 32 -0.66 12.36 -21.77
C VAL A 32 0.17 13.63 -21.58
N GLN A 33 -0.39 14.80 -21.87
CA GLN A 33 0.29 16.09 -21.69
C GLN A 33 0.48 16.39 -20.21
N THR A 34 -0.57 16.24 -19.40
CA THR A 34 -0.50 16.41 -17.94
C THR A 34 0.50 15.44 -17.30
N LEU A 35 0.47 14.16 -17.72
CA LEU A 35 1.42 13.14 -17.22
C LEU A 35 2.86 13.43 -17.65
N ALA A 36 3.08 13.97 -18.87
CA ALA A 36 4.40 14.38 -19.31
C ALA A 36 4.92 15.58 -18.51
N ARG A 37 4.06 16.59 -18.26
CA ARG A 37 4.39 17.73 -17.41
C ARG A 37 4.76 17.30 -15.98
N ALA A 38 4.00 16.39 -15.39
CA ALA A 38 4.33 15.79 -14.10
C ALA A 38 5.67 15.04 -14.14
N GLY A 39 5.96 14.36 -15.26
CA GLY A 39 7.26 13.74 -15.49
C GLY A 39 8.40 14.74 -15.43
N GLU A 40 8.29 15.89 -16.08
CA GLU A 40 9.31 16.96 -16.06
C GLU A 40 9.55 17.48 -14.64
N ILE A 41 8.48 17.73 -13.87
CA ILE A 41 8.57 18.11 -12.44
C ILE A 41 9.34 17.06 -11.65
N MET A 42 9.15 15.77 -11.95
CA MET A 42 9.84 14.64 -11.34
C MET A 42 11.21 14.33 -11.98
N ARG A 43 11.70 15.19 -12.88
CA ARG A 43 12.98 15.04 -13.62
C ARG A 43 13.02 13.79 -14.52
N LEU A 44 11.87 13.36 -15.00
CA LEU A 44 11.73 12.29 -15.97
C LEU A 44 11.47 12.87 -17.36
N SER A 45 12.06 12.27 -18.40
CA SER A 45 11.85 12.75 -19.77
C SER A 45 10.45 12.40 -20.30
N THR A 46 9.88 13.27 -21.12
CA THR A 46 8.61 12.99 -21.82
C THR A 46 8.62 11.66 -22.60
N PRO A 47 9.69 11.27 -23.33
CA PRO A 47 9.77 9.94 -23.94
C PRO A 47 9.66 8.81 -22.92
N SER A 48 10.30 8.90 -21.74
CA SER A 48 10.20 7.88 -20.68
C SER A 48 8.76 7.71 -20.19
N VAL A 49 8.02 8.81 -20.02
CA VAL A 49 6.60 8.77 -19.63
C VAL A 49 5.75 8.08 -20.72
N ARG A 50 5.96 8.39 -22.00
CA ARG A 50 5.25 7.76 -23.12
C ARG A 50 5.52 6.26 -23.22
N VAL A 51 6.78 5.84 -23.06
CA VAL A 51 7.16 4.42 -23.00
C VAL A 51 6.49 3.72 -21.81
N ALA A 52 6.46 4.38 -20.64
CA ALA A 52 5.78 3.85 -19.47
C ALA A 52 4.27 3.65 -19.72
N LEU A 53 3.59 4.62 -20.34
CA LEU A 53 2.17 4.50 -20.71
C LEU A 53 1.92 3.32 -21.65
N THR A 54 2.74 3.13 -22.69
CA THR A 54 2.61 2.00 -23.62
C THR A 54 2.80 0.67 -22.88
N ARG A 55 3.80 0.57 -22.00
CA ARG A 55 4.06 -0.63 -21.21
C ARG A 55 2.92 -0.94 -20.23
N LEU A 56 2.42 0.08 -19.54
CA LEU A 56 1.32 -0.09 -18.57
C LEU A 56 0.00 -0.48 -19.25
N LEU A 57 -0.27 0.02 -20.46
CA LEU A 57 -1.40 -0.42 -21.31
C LEU A 57 -1.26 -1.90 -21.69
N GLY A 58 -0.06 -2.31 -22.17
CA GLY A 58 0.20 -3.71 -22.52
C GLY A 58 0.19 -4.68 -21.32
N GLN A 59 0.23 -4.16 -20.09
CA GLN A 59 0.12 -4.92 -18.84
C GLN A 59 -1.29 -4.84 -18.22
N ASP A 60 -2.26 -4.26 -18.91
CA ASP A 60 -3.64 -4.03 -18.41
C ASP A 60 -3.71 -3.30 -17.06
N ARG A 61 -2.71 -2.43 -16.78
CA ARG A 61 -2.65 -1.67 -15.53
C ARG A 61 -3.32 -0.31 -15.62
N ILE A 62 -3.43 0.22 -16.82
CA ILE A 62 -4.14 1.44 -17.16
C ILE A 62 -5.00 1.19 -18.41
N VAL A 63 -6.01 2.02 -18.60
CA VAL A 63 -6.89 1.99 -19.78
C VAL A 63 -6.94 3.36 -20.44
N LYS A 64 -7.22 3.39 -21.74
CA LYS A 64 -7.56 4.62 -22.45
C LYS A 64 -9.03 4.94 -22.23
N THR A 65 -9.32 6.15 -21.72
CA THR A 65 -10.68 6.66 -21.54
C THR A 65 -11.11 7.63 -22.64
N GLY A 66 -10.18 8.00 -23.51
CA GLY A 66 -10.38 8.90 -24.65
C GLY A 66 -9.09 9.13 -25.41
N ARG A 67 -9.12 10.05 -26.41
CA ARG A 67 -7.93 10.39 -27.20
C ARG A 67 -6.86 11.04 -26.30
N GLY A 68 -5.79 10.28 -26.01
CA GLY A 68 -4.69 10.75 -25.17
C GLY A 68 -5.01 10.84 -23.68
N CYS A 69 -6.13 10.27 -23.22
CA CYS A 69 -6.53 10.22 -21.83
C CYS A 69 -6.39 8.81 -21.26
N TYR A 70 -5.93 8.70 -20.02
CA TYR A 70 -5.64 7.45 -19.34
C TYR A 70 -6.24 7.43 -17.94
N ALA A 71 -6.67 6.26 -17.50
CA ALA A 71 -7.12 5.97 -16.15
C ALA A 71 -6.44 4.71 -15.62
N VAL A 72 -6.37 4.56 -14.29
CA VAL A 72 -5.88 3.32 -13.69
C VAL A 72 -6.91 2.20 -13.89
N GLN A 73 -6.43 1.00 -14.24
CA GLN A 73 -7.29 -0.20 -14.26
C GLN A 73 -7.32 -0.80 -12.86
N LEU A 74 -8.42 -0.62 -12.15
CA LEU A 74 -8.60 -1.11 -10.78
C LEU A 74 -8.97 -2.59 -10.73
N GLN A 75 -9.63 -3.10 -11.78
CA GLN A 75 -10.02 -4.51 -11.87
C GLN A 75 -8.77 -5.38 -12.06
N GLY A 76 -8.59 -6.36 -11.17
CA GLY A 76 -7.45 -7.29 -11.20
C GLY A 76 -6.16 -6.78 -10.56
N ASN A 77 -6.09 -5.52 -10.09
CA ASN A 77 -4.90 -4.99 -9.45
C ASN A 77 -5.16 -4.52 -8.01
N SER A 78 -5.26 -5.51 -7.12
CA SER A 78 -5.66 -5.31 -5.72
C SER A 78 -4.71 -4.42 -4.90
N VAL A 79 -3.43 -4.30 -5.30
CA VAL A 79 -2.49 -3.41 -4.60
C VAL A 79 -2.78 -1.94 -4.89
N HIS A 80 -3.17 -1.60 -6.12
CA HIS A 80 -3.61 -0.24 -6.44
C HIS A 80 -4.89 0.12 -5.69
N TYR A 81 -5.79 -0.85 -5.51
CA TYR A 81 -6.98 -0.67 -4.69
C TYR A 81 -6.59 -0.35 -3.23
N GLU A 82 -5.67 -1.09 -2.62
CA GLU A 82 -5.20 -0.83 -1.25
C GLU A 82 -4.49 0.54 -1.13
N VAL A 83 -3.73 0.95 -2.16
CA VAL A 83 -3.11 2.30 -2.21
C VAL A 83 -4.17 3.40 -2.37
N GLN A 84 -5.21 3.20 -3.16
CA GLN A 84 -6.28 4.20 -3.33
C GLN A 84 -7.12 4.36 -2.06
N HIS A 85 -7.36 3.23 -1.33
CA HIS A 85 -8.21 3.19 -0.14
C HIS A 85 -7.41 3.06 1.16
N TRP A 86 -6.15 3.53 1.17
CA TRP A 86 -5.27 3.44 2.34
C TRP A 86 -5.90 4.07 3.60
N PHE A 87 -6.69 5.12 3.43
CA PHE A 87 -7.35 5.84 4.53
C PHE A 87 -8.56 5.11 5.12
N GLU A 88 -9.10 4.13 4.41
CA GLU A 88 -10.21 3.28 4.88
C GLU A 88 -9.72 2.02 5.59
N LYS A 89 -8.40 1.76 5.54
CA LYS A 89 -7.85 0.49 6.05
C LYS A 89 -8.13 0.30 7.54
N GLU A 90 -8.05 1.36 8.34
CA GLU A 90 -8.33 1.30 9.78
C GLU A 90 -9.81 1.12 10.10
N SER A 91 -10.73 1.64 9.28
CA SER A 91 -12.18 1.49 9.51
C SER A 91 -12.66 0.03 9.38
N ARG A 92 -11.85 -0.84 8.80
CA ARG A 92 -12.10 -2.28 8.73
C ARG A 92 -11.75 -3.04 10.02
N MET A 93 -11.21 -2.34 11.02
CA MET A 93 -10.83 -2.97 12.30
C MET A 93 -12.05 -3.09 13.21
N GLY A 94 -12.36 -4.33 13.59
CA GLY A 94 -13.33 -4.68 14.61
C GLY A 94 -12.68 -4.90 15.98
N GLN A 95 -13.51 -5.19 16.98
CA GLN A 95 -13.04 -5.59 18.30
C GLN A 95 -12.42 -6.99 18.24
N TRP A 96 -11.20 -7.13 18.74
CA TRP A 96 -10.53 -8.43 18.81
C TRP A 96 -10.96 -9.23 20.04
N ALA A 97 -11.58 -10.38 19.81
CA ALA A 97 -12.04 -11.30 20.85
C ALA A 97 -11.00 -12.39 21.20
N GLY A 98 -9.74 -12.23 20.80
CA GLY A 98 -8.66 -13.21 21.04
C GLY A 98 -8.55 -14.31 19.99
N GLY A 99 -9.38 -14.30 18.95
CA GLY A 99 -9.33 -15.22 17.82
C GLY A 99 -8.17 -14.92 16.86
N TRP A 100 -7.80 -15.91 16.07
CA TRP A 100 -6.73 -15.83 15.08
C TRP A 100 -7.21 -16.30 13.72
N LEU A 101 -6.73 -15.69 12.66
CA LEU A 101 -6.81 -16.20 11.31
C LEU A 101 -5.52 -16.94 10.97
N LEU A 102 -5.67 -18.11 10.37
CA LEU A 102 -4.57 -18.98 10.02
C LEU A 102 -4.60 -19.27 8.52
N VAL A 103 -3.43 -19.32 7.92
CA VAL A 103 -3.24 -19.79 6.53
C VAL A 103 -2.27 -20.96 6.57
N HIS A 104 -2.75 -22.14 6.10
CA HIS A 104 -1.92 -23.32 5.90
C HIS A 104 -1.62 -23.46 4.42
N ASP A 105 -0.34 -23.52 4.07
CA ASP A 105 0.19 -23.65 2.71
C ASP A 105 1.28 -24.72 2.59
N GLY A 106 1.37 -25.62 3.57
CA GLY A 106 2.42 -26.66 3.64
C GLY A 106 2.44 -27.60 2.44
N ASP A 107 1.27 -27.87 1.87
CA ASP A 107 1.09 -28.79 0.72
C ASP A 107 1.10 -28.06 -0.63
N VAL A 108 1.27 -26.71 -0.63
CA VAL A 108 1.25 -25.92 -1.88
C VAL A 108 2.58 -26.07 -2.62
N PRO A 109 2.56 -26.45 -3.91
CA PRO A 109 3.77 -26.51 -4.71
C PRO A 109 4.43 -25.14 -4.87
N ARG A 110 5.76 -25.06 -4.65
CA ARG A 110 6.56 -23.82 -4.73
C ARG A 110 7.38 -23.75 -6.03
N SER A 111 7.07 -24.58 -7.02
CA SER A 111 7.78 -24.65 -8.30
C SER A 111 7.59 -23.39 -9.14
N ASP A 112 6.39 -22.79 -9.16
CA ASP A 112 6.16 -21.48 -9.76
C ASP A 112 6.59 -20.36 -8.78
N LYS A 113 7.83 -19.89 -8.95
CA LYS A 113 8.41 -18.84 -8.11
C LYS A 113 7.66 -17.50 -8.20
N THR A 114 6.98 -17.24 -9.31
CA THR A 114 6.22 -15.99 -9.48
C THR A 114 4.92 -16.07 -8.72
N ALA A 115 4.14 -17.15 -8.87
CA ALA A 115 2.93 -17.37 -8.10
C ALA A 115 3.24 -17.44 -6.58
N TRP A 116 4.35 -18.08 -6.20
CA TRP A 116 4.77 -18.14 -4.79
C TRP A 116 5.12 -16.76 -4.21
N ARG A 117 5.79 -15.90 -4.97
CA ARG A 117 6.03 -14.50 -4.53
C ARG A 117 4.74 -13.71 -4.36
N HIS A 118 3.76 -13.89 -5.25
CA HIS A 118 2.44 -13.26 -5.10
C HIS A 118 1.74 -13.75 -3.83
N HIS A 119 1.79 -15.05 -3.55
CA HIS A 119 1.25 -15.65 -2.33
C HIS A 119 1.88 -15.03 -1.07
N LEU A 120 3.21 -15.03 -0.95
CA LEU A 120 3.90 -14.44 0.20
C LEU A 120 3.58 -12.96 0.38
N ARG A 121 3.47 -12.23 -0.72
CA ARG A 121 3.08 -10.82 -0.72
C ARG A 121 1.63 -10.62 -0.27
N ALA A 122 0.71 -11.49 -0.69
CA ALA A 122 -0.67 -11.44 -0.24
C ALA A 122 -0.76 -11.59 1.28
N LEU A 123 0.01 -12.51 1.86
CA LEU A 123 0.11 -12.71 3.30
C LEU A 123 0.70 -11.48 4.01
N ASP A 124 1.82 -10.94 3.52
CA ASP A 124 2.49 -9.78 4.12
C ASP A 124 1.61 -8.53 4.11
N LEU A 125 0.96 -8.21 2.99
CA LEU A 125 0.05 -7.06 2.87
C LEU A 125 -1.19 -7.16 3.77
N ASN A 126 -1.60 -8.37 4.14
CA ASN A 126 -2.67 -8.61 5.08
C ASN A 126 -2.16 -8.86 6.52
N GLY A 127 -0.89 -8.58 6.80
CA GLY A 127 -0.32 -8.61 8.14
C GLY A 127 -0.11 -9.99 8.71
N PHE A 128 -0.10 -11.05 7.91
CA PHE A 128 0.25 -12.40 8.37
C PHE A 128 1.74 -12.51 8.71
N ARG A 129 2.05 -13.36 9.69
CA ARG A 129 3.42 -13.75 10.05
C ARG A 129 3.51 -15.27 10.17
N THR A 130 4.65 -15.83 9.77
CA THR A 130 4.89 -17.26 9.84
C THR A 130 5.05 -17.72 11.29
N LEU A 131 4.19 -18.60 11.74
CA LEU A 131 4.26 -19.24 13.05
C LEU A 131 5.11 -20.51 13.00
N ALA A 132 4.95 -21.30 11.94
CA ALA A 132 5.68 -22.52 11.68
C ALA A 132 5.78 -22.75 10.15
N ALA A 133 6.57 -23.73 9.72
CA ALA A 133 6.64 -24.09 8.30
C ALA A 133 5.25 -24.43 7.76
N GLY A 134 4.83 -23.73 6.70
CA GLY A 134 3.52 -23.90 6.09
C GLY A 134 2.34 -23.36 6.90
N LEU A 135 2.59 -22.59 7.96
CA LEU A 135 1.54 -22.02 8.80
C LEU A 135 1.82 -20.55 9.12
N SER A 136 0.98 -19.66 8.59
CA SER A 136 1.00 -18.23 8.87
C SER A 136 -0.24 -17.81 9.66
N VAL A 137 -0.09 -16.82 10.53
CA VAL A 137 -1.16 -16.37 11.43
C VAL A 137 -1.26 -14.85 11.47
N ARG A 138 -2.45 -14.35 11.81
CA ARG A 138 -2.69 -12.96 12.20
C ARG A 138 -3.86 -12.89 13.19
N PRO A 139 -4.00 -11.81 14.00
CA PRO A 139 -5.21 -11.59 14.79
C PRO A 139 -6.45 -11.50 13.91
N ASP A 140 -7.56 -12.13 14.35
CA ASP A 140 -8.87 -12.00 13.70
C ASP A 140 -9.60 -10.76 14.25
N ASN A 141 -9.17 -9.61 13.78
CA ASN A 141 -9.64 -8.30 14.22
C ASN A 141 -10.06 -7.40 13.05
N LEU A 142 -10.26 -7.98 11.87
CA LEU A 142 -10.81 -7.28 10.71
C LEU A 142 -12.22 -7.79 10.41
N ASP A 143 -13.07 -6.89 9.93
CA ASP A 143 -14.46 -7.21 9.60
C ASP A 143 -14.57 -8.35 8.58
N GLY A 144 -15.56 -9.24 8.81
CA GLY A 144 -15.86 -10.37 7.94
C GLY A 144 -15.00 -11.63 8.14
N GLY A 145 -14.04 -11.60 9.08
CA GLY A 145 -13.31 -12.79 9.54
C GLY A 145 -12.65 -13.58 8.42
N ALA A 146 -12.62 -14.92 8.56
CA ALA A 146 -11.93 -15.82 7.63
C ALA A 146 -12.49 -15.79 6.21
N GLU A 147 -13.76 -15.54 6.00
CA GLU A 147 -14.39 -15.49 4.68
C GLU A 147 -13.92 -14.25 3.90
N ALA A 148 -14.04 -13.07 4.49
CA ALA A 148 -13.57 -11.83 3.88
C ALA A 148 -12.05 -11.85 3.65
N MET A 149 -11.29 -12.41 4.60
CA MET A 149 -9.84 -12.56 4.47
C MET A 149 -9.47 -13.49 3.32
N ARG A 150 -10.15 -14.62 3.15
CA ARG A 150 -9.93 -15.53 2.01
C ARG A 150 -10.15 -14.83 0.68
N ALA A 151 -11.22 -14.05 0.56
CA ALA A 151 -11.50 -13.26 -0.64
C ALA A 151 -10.43 -12.19 -0.89
N ALA A 152 -9.96 -11.50 0.16
CA ALA A 152 -8.89 -10.50 0.06
C ALA A 152 -7.56 -11.11 -0.39
N LEU A 153 -7.15 -12.22 0.22
CA LEU A 153 -5.93 -12.95 -0.13
C LEU A 153 -5.99 -13.52 -1.56
N ALA A 154 -7.14 -14.07 -1.97
CA ALA A 154 -7.32 -14.60 -3.34
C ALA A 154 -7.13 -13.50 -4.40
N ARG A 155 -7.68 -12.30 -4.18
CA ARG A 155 -7.45 -11.15 -5.07
C ARG A 155 -5.99 -10.74 -5.19
N LEU A 156 -5.17 -11.00 -4.17
CA LEU A 156 -3.74 -10.68 -4.11
C LEU A 156 -2.84 -11.81 -4.62
N GLY A 157 -3.40 -12.96 -4.97
CA GLY A 157 -2.67 -14.09 -5.52
C GLY A 157 -2.31 -15.14 -4.47
N LEU A 158 -3.18 -15.37 -3.47
CA LEU A 158 -3.07 -16.54 -2.61
C LEU A 158 -2.98 -17.80 -3.47
N ALA A 159 -1.99 -18.62 -3.20
CA ALA A 159 -1.78 -19.86 -3.96
C ALA A 159 -2.97 -20.82 -3.82
N ALA A 160 -3.39 -21.43 -4.92
CA ALA A 160 -4.42 -22.47 -4.92
C ALA A 160 -4.01 -23.65 -4.02
N GLY A 161 -4.95 -24.18 -3.26
CA GLY A 161 -4.69 -25.24 -2.27
C GLY A 161 -4.35 -24.72 -0.88
N SER A 162 -4.08 -23.41 -0.68
CA SER A 162 -3.96 -22.84 0.66
C SER A 162 -5.28 -22.88 1.41
N LEU A 163 -5.24 -23.24 2.69
CA LEU A 163 -6.41 -23.24 3.57
C LEU A 163 -6.40 -21.96 4.43
N VAL A 164 -7.52 -21.21 4.44
CA VAL A 164 -7.71 -20.03 5.29
C VAL A 164 -8.84 -20.32 6.26
N PHE A 165 -8.58 -20.24 7.55
CA PHE A 165 -9.55 -20.57 8.59
C PHE A 165 -9.32 -19.76 9.87
N GLY A 166 -10.36 -19.68 10.71
CA GLY A 166 -10.29 -19.09 12.05
C GLY A 166 -9.91 -20.13 13.10
N GLY A 167 -9.21 -19.69 14.15
CA GLY A 167 -8.84 -20.53 15.29
C GLY A 167 -8.94 -19.78 16.60
N SER A 168 -9.30 -20.50 17.67
CA SER A 168 -9.38 -20.00 19.04
C SER A 168 -9.05 -21.12 20.02
N GLY A 169 -9.00 -20.80 21.33
CA GLY A 169 -8.74 -21.80 22.36
C GLY A 169 -7.28 -22.26 22.44
N PHE A 170 -6.35 -21.46 21.94
CA PHE A 170 -4.92 -21.73 22.07
C PHE A 170 -4.48 -21.61 23.54
N ASP A 171 -3.54 -22.47 23.95
CA ASP A 171 -2.91 -22.34 25.27
C ASP A 171 -2.13 -21.03 25.42
N ALA A 172 -1.74 -20.70 26.66
CA ALA A 172 -1.06 -19.43 26.96
C ALA A 172 0.28 -19.30 26.23
N ASP A 173 1.02 -20.38 26.06
CA ASP A 173 2.34 -20.39 25.42
C ASP A 173 2.20 -20.17 23.92
N ALA A 174 1.26 -20.86 23.27
CA ALA A 174 0.97 -20.66 21.85
C ALA A 174 0.48 -19.22 21.58
N ALA A 175 -0.42 -18.70 22.42
CA ALA A 175 -0.91 -17.34 22.30
C ALA A 175 0.20 -16.30 22.52
N ALA A 176 1.13 -16.52 23.45
CA ALA A 176 2.29 -15.65 23.66
C ALA A 176 3.24 -15.68 22.47
N ARG A 177 3.55 -16.85 21.92
CA ARG A 177 4.37 -17.01 20.71
C ARG A 177 3.75 -16.28 19.50
N MET A 178 2.44 -16.42 19.29
CA MET A 178 1.76 -15.74 18.19
C MET A 178 1.82 -14.21 18.35
N ARG A 179 1.60 -13.67 19.55
CA ARG A 179 1.72 -12.21 19.80
C ARG A 179 3.13 -11.68 19.57
N ALA A 180 4.16 -12.46 19.86
CA ALA A 180 5.57 -12.11 19.70
C ALA A 180 6.05 -12.09 18.23
N LEU A 181 5.22 -12.48 17.25
CA LEU A 181 5.59 -12.48 15.85
C LEU A 181 5.74 -11.08 15.24
N TRP A 182 5.22 -10.06 15.89
CA TRP A 182 5.34 -8.67 15.44
C TRP A 182 6.26 -7.90 16.38
N ASP A 183 7.25 -7.22 15.80
CA ASP A 183 8.06 -6.24 16.52
C ASP A 183 7.26 -4.94 16.71
N VAL A 184 6.54 -4.86 17.81
CA VAL A 184 5.69 -3.71 18.18
C VAL A 184 6.53 -2.44 18.38
N GLN A 185 7.79 -2.57 18.82
CA GLN A 185 8.67 -1.42 19.00
C GLN A 185 9.12 -0.86 17.64
N ALA A 186 9.50 -1.73 16.70
CA ALA A 186 9.84 -1.34 15.34
C ALA A 186 8.64 -0.70 14.62
N LEU A 187 7.43 -1.26 14.75
CA LEU A 187 6.21 -0.66 14.20
C LEU A 187 5.94 0.73 14.79
N SER A 188 6.08 0.88 16.11
CA SER A 188 5.90 2.19 16.78
C SER A 188 6.97 3.20 16.35
N ALA A 189 8.21 2.76 16.15
CA ALA A 189 9.28 3.60 15.63
C ALA A 189 9.00 4.03 14.17
N ALA A 190 8.50 3.14 13.34
CA ALA A 190 8.10 3.44 11.96
C ALA A 190 6.99 4.51 11.89
N TYR A 191 5.98 4.45 12.77
CA TYR A 191 4.93 5.49 12.83
C TYR A 191 5.51 6.85 13.22
N ARG A 192 6.38 6.90 14.24
CA ARG A 192 7.03 8.16 14.66
C ARG A 192 7.93 8.72 13.55
N GLY A 193 8.68 7.85 12.88
CA GLY A 193 9.54 8.25 11.76
C GLY A 193 8.73 8.84 10.59
N ALA A 194 7.61 8.21 10.26
CA ALA A 194 6.71 8.69 9.20
C ALA A 194 6.03 10.03 9.58
N LEU A 195 5.59 10.19 10.83
CA LEU A 195 5.06 11.46 11.33
C LEU A 195 6.11 12.56 11.23
N LYS A 196 7.33 12.31 11.72
CA LYS A 196 8.43 13.25 11.62
C LYS A 196 8.75 13.63 10.16
N LEU A 197 8.73 12.67 9.25
CA LEU A 197 8.95 12.93 7.82
C LEU A 197 7.91 13.92 7.26
N ILE A 198 6.62 13.76 7.63
CA ILE A 198 5.54 14.69 7.26
C ILE A 198 5.78 16.07 7.87
N GLU A 199 6.11 16.15 9.16
CA GLU A 199 6.37 17.42 9.87
C GLU A 199 7.54 18.18 9.24
N ASP A 200 8.66 17.51 9.04
CA ASP A 200 9.85 18.09 8.43
C ASP A 200 9.57 18.58 7.00
N SER A 201 8.81 17.83 6.22
CA SER A 201 8.38 18.24 4.88
C SER A 201 7.47 19.47 4.94
N ASN A 202 6.45 19.46 5.79
CA ASN A 202 5.54 20.60 5.97
C ASN A 202 6.28 21.90 6.34
N ALA A 203 7.34 21.80 7.13
CA ALA A 203 8.19 22.96 7.49
C ALA A 203 9.03 23.48 6.30
N ARG A 204 9.37 22.61 5.34
CA ARG A 204 10.14 22.98 4.13
C ARG A 204 9.26 23.54 3.01
N LEU A 205 8.04 23.00 2.82
CA LEU A 205 7.16 23.36 1.68
C LEU A 205 7.01 24.87 1.44
N PRO A 206 6.83 25.74 2.45
CA PRO A 206 6.65 27.19 2.22
C PRO A 206 7.88 27.89 1.64
N ARG A 207 9.05 27.25 1.67
CA ARG A 207 10.32 27.80 1.21
C ARG A 207 10.73 27.25 -0.17
N LEU A 208 9.98 26.30 -0.72
CA LEU A 208 10.26 25.67 -2.00
C LEU A 208 9.51 26.39 -3.13
N ALA A 209 10.11 26.40 -4.32
CA ALA A 209 9.39 26.74 -5.54
C ALA A 209 8.22 25.74 -5.75
N PRO A 210 7.11 26.16 -6.39
CA PRO A 210 5.90 25.33 -6.52
C PRO A 210 6.16 23.92 -7.05
N GLU A 211 6.95 23.77 -8.10
CA GLU A 211 7.30 22.46 -8.67
C GLU A 211 8.15 21.60 -7.71
N ALA A 212 9.07 22.21 -6.99
CA ALA A 212 9.87 21.52 -5.97
C ALA A 212 9.01 21.08 -4.79
N ALA A 213 8.03 21.90 -4.38
CA ALA A 213 7.06 21.55 -3.34
C ALA A 213 6.16 20.39 -3.79
N ALA A 214 5.64 20.43 -5.02
CA ALA A 214 4.85 19.33 -5.59
C ALA A 214 5.66 18.02 -5.62
N ARG A 215 6.91 18.06 -6.08
CA ARG A 215 7.81 16.90 -6.09
C ARG A 215 8.06 16.36 -4.68
N GLU A 216 8.38 17.23 -3.71
CA GLU A 216 8.56 16.86 -2.30
C GLU A 216 7.34 16.12 -1.75
N THR A 217 6.12 16.67 -2.01
CA THR A 217 4.89 16.07 -1.50
C THR A 217 4.61 14.68 -2.08
N LEU A 218 4.95 14.44 -3.34
CA LEU A 218 4.79 13.11 -3.95
C LEU A 218 5.75 12.10 -3.32
N LEU A 219 7.02 12.44 -3.14
CA LEU A 219 8.04 11.54 -2.59
C LEU A 219 7.72 11.15 -1.14
N VAL A 220 7.40 12.14 -0.31
CA VAL A 220 7.04 11.92 1.10
C VAL A 220 5.71 11.15 1.20
N GLY A 221 4.68 11.59 0.47
CA GLY A 221 3.38 10.91 0.46
C GLY A 221 3.49 9.45 0.03
N ARG A 222 4.25 9.17 -1.01
CA ARG A 222 4.52 7.82 -1.50
C ARG A 222 5.17 6.95 -0.41
N THR A 223 6.18 7.46 0.28
CA THR A 223 6.89 6.74 1.34
C THR A 223 5.95 6.41 2.51
N VAL A 224 5.19 7.39 2.96
CA VAL A 224 4.29 7.24 4.11
C VAL A 224 3.11 6.30 3.79
N ILE A 225 2.42 6.52 2.66
CA ILE A 225 1.27 5.69 2.26
C ILE A 225 1.68 4.23 2.11
N ARG A 226 2.87 3.97 1.59
CA ARG A 226 3.42 2.62 1.51
C ARG A 226 3.53 1.96 2.88
N GLY A 227 4.01 2.68 3.88
CA GLY A 227 4.07 2.19 5.26
C GLY A 227 2.66 1.85 5.80
N ILE A 228 1.68 2.73 5.55
CA ILE A 228 0.29 2.51 5.96
C ILE A 228 -0.34 1.31 5.25
N VAL A 229 -0.10 1.14 3.95
CA VAL A 229 -0.63 -0.02 3.19
C VAL A 229 -0.08 -1.35 3.71
N ARG A 230 1.15 -1.36 4.20
CA ARG A 230 1.80 -2.56 4.79
C ARG A 230 1.54 -2.74 6.29
N ASP A 231 0.82 -1.81 6.90
CA ASP A 231 0.49 -1.91 8.32
C ASP A 231 -0.30 -3.20 8.61
N PRO A 232 0.12 -4.02 9.58
CA PRO A 232 -0.56 -5.26 9.92
C PRO A 232 -1.92 -5.05 10.61
N LEU A 233 -2.28 -3.82 11.00
CA LEU A 233 -3.51 -3.48 11.71
C LEU A 233 -3.71 -4.34 12.97
N LEU A 234 -2.69 -4.37 13.81
CA LEU A 234 -2.76 -5.14 15.06
C LEU A 234 -3.80 -4.54 16.01
N PRO A 235 -4.52 -5.41 16.77
CA PRO A 235 -5.47 -4.94 17.76
C PRO A 235 -4.78 -4.22 18.92
N GLU A 236 -5.53 -3.37 19.62
CA GLU A 236 -5.05 -2.57 20.76
C GLU A 236 -4.37 -3.42 21.85
N ALA A 237 -4.83 -4.64 22.05
CA ALA A 237 -4.25 -5.59 23.02
C ALA A 237 -2.84 -6.10 22.65
N ILE A 238 -2.40 -5.90 21.40
CA ILE A 238 -1.05 -6.25 20.93
C ILE A 238 -0.23 -4.97 20.72
N GLN A 239 -0.80 -3.95 20.11
CA GLN A 239 -0.13 -2.69 19.81
C GLN A 239 -1.08 -1.49 20.01
N PRO A 240 -0.69 -0.46 20.78
CA PRO A 240 -1.46 0.76 20.92
C PRO A 240 -1.74 1.41 19.56
N GLY A 241 -3.02 1.67 19.26
CA GLY A 241 -3.45 2.20 17.96
C GLY A 241 -3.32 3.73 17.83
N ALA A 242 -3.16 4.46 18.93
CA ALA A 242 -3.09 5.92 18.89
C ALA A 242 -2.00 6.48 17.96
N PRO A 243 -0.75 5.96 17.92
CA PRO A 243 0.26 6.44 16.98
C PRO A 243 -0.09 6.19 15.51
N ARG A 244 -0.74 5.05 15.20
CA ARG A 244 -1.22 4.75 13.85
C ARG A 244 -2.31 5.72 13.42
N ARG A 245 -3.31 5.99 14.28
CA ARG A 245 -4.38 6.96 14.00
C ARG A 245 -3.83 8.36 13.75
N ALA A 246 -2.88 8.80 14.57
CA ALA A 246 -2.20 10.08 14.37
C ALA A 246 -1.48 10.15 13.00
N LEU A 247 -0.80 9.07 12.59
CA LEU A 247 -0.15 9.00 11.29
C LEU A 247 -1.16 9.08 10.14
N ILE A 248 -2.27 8.35 10.21
CA ILE A 248 -3.32 8.36 9.17
C ILE A 248 -3.90 9.77 9.02
N GLU A 249 -4.20 10.46 10.12
CA GLU A 249 -4.75 11.82 10.09
C GLU A 249 -3.74 12.85 9.54
N ALA A 250 -2.50 12.78 9.99
CA ALA A 250 -1.43 13.63 9.45
C ALA A 250 -1.23 13.39 7.94
N THR A 251 -1.32 12.12 7.49
CA THR A 251 -1.19 11.77 6.07
C THR A 251 -2.35 12.29 5.25
N ARG A 252 -3.61 12.25 5.77
CA ARG A 252 -4.79 12.83 5.10
C ARG A 252 -4.61 14.33 4.85
N SER A 253 -4.21 15.07 5.89
CA SER A 253 -3.97 16.52 5.81
C SER A 253 -2.85 16.84 4.83
N TYR A 254 -1.76 16.07 4.87
CA TYR A 254 -0.63 16.21 3.97
C TYR A 254 -1.02 15.95 2.51
N GLN A 255 -1.80 14.91 2.23
CA GLN A 255 -2.29 14.58 0.90
C GLN A 255 -3.28 15.61 0.35
N ALA A 256 -4.10 16.24 1.21
CA ALA A 256 -4.95 17.34 0.79
C ALA A 256 -4.12 18.52 0.26
N ARG A 257 -3.09 18.92 1.01
CA ARG A 257 -2.13 19.94 0.58
C ARG A 257 -1.35 19.56 -0.69
N ALA A 258 -0.92 18.32 -0.79
CA ALA A 258 -0.25 17.81 -1.99
C ALA A 258 -1.13 17.97 -3.24
N ARG A 259 -2.42 17.60 -3.16
CA ARG A 259 -3.36 17.75 -4.28
C ARG A 259 -3.52 19.21 -4.74
N GLU A 260 -3.53 20.17 -3.83
CA GLU A 260 -3.59 21.59 -4.17
C GLU A 260 -2.34 22.03 -4.93
N LEU A 261 -1.16 21.73 -4.41
CA LEU A 261 0.12 22.04 -5.06
C LEU A 261 0.23 21.42 -6.46
N TRP A 262 -0.12 20.13 -6.60
CA TRP A 262 -0.10 19.46 -7.90
C TRP A 262 -1.10 20.07 -8.88
N ARG A 263 -2.29 20.46 -8.43
CA ARG A 263 -3.28 21.14 -9.27
C ARG A 263 -2.74 22.45 -9.81
N GLU A 264 -2.11 23.27 -8.96
CA GLU A 264 -1.51 24.56 -9.37
C GLU A 264 -0.42 24.38 -10.43
N VAL A 265 0.54 23.49 -10.19
CA VAL A 265 1.68 23.30 -11.12
C VAL A 265 1.32 22.55 -12.41
N LEU A 266 0.20 21.84 -12.46
CA LEU A 266 -0.29 21.17 -13.67
C LEU A 266 -1.27 22.02 -14.48
N ALA A 267 -1.86 23.08 -13.90
CA ALA A 267 -2.74 24.02 -14.59
C ALA A 267 -1.98 25.11 -15.35
N GLY A 268 -0.74 25.41 -14.99
CA GLY A 268 0.17 26.36 -15.66
C GLY A 268 0.99 25.69 -16.72
#